data_3b072fba4ae3d28627fe2006ff46550d
#
_entry.id   3b072fba4ae3d28627fe2006ff46550d
#
_cell.length_a   1.000
_cell.length_b   1.000
_cell.length_c   1.000
_cell.angle_alpha   90.00
_cell.angle_beta   90.00
_cell.angle_gamma   90.00
#
_symmetry.space_group_name_H-M   'P 1'
#
loop_
_entity.id
_entity.type
_entity.pdbx_description
1 polymer ?
#
loop_
_entity_poly.entity_id
_entity_poly.type
_entity_poly.pdbx_seq_one_letter_code
_entity_poly.pdbx_strand_id
1 'polypeptide(L)'
;RSAIADATSSEGAVRGRLKIQVPGAVMEDILPPILDGFARAHPEVRVEILVDDRFTDMIATGCDAGIRYGEHLAQDMIATPIGPARQRFAIAAAPEYLARRGTPIHPRDVLDHDCIRLRFASGALTEWEFEKEGEILRLDPAAQLIIATAGWRAAVKLAIAGHGLIGSFRNWLEPHFTTGELVPVLEDWCPDFEGPFLYYSSRLTPRPLRAFIDFAAAHRRMAREIG
;
A
#
# COMPACT_ATOMS: atom_id res chain seq x y z
N ARG A 1 11.74 -21.70 18.19
CA ARG A 1 11.65 -22.90 17.32
C ARG A 1 10.43 -23.71 17.75
N SER A 2 9.52 -24.04 16.82
CA SER A 2 8.56 -25.16 16.91
C SER A 2 7.16 -24.92 17.47
N ALA A 3 6.45 -23.83 17.12
CA ALA A 3 5.01 -23.78 17.34
C ALA A 3 4.16 -23.69 16.05
N ILE A 4 4.81 -23.52 14.89
CA ILE A 4 4.11 -23.46 13.57
C ILE A 4 4.09 -24.83 12.88
N ALA A 5 4.96 -25.77 13.28
CA ALA A 5 5.07 -27.08 12.64
C ALA A 5 3.96 -28.07 13.05
N ASP A 6 3.31 -27.89 14.18
CA ASP A 6 2.35 -28.87 14.73
C ASP A 6 0.89 -28.69 14.31
N ALA A 7 0.54 -27.57 13.62
CA ALA A 7 -0.83 -27.36 13.12
C ALA A 7 -1.08 -27.90 11.71
N THR A 8 -0.06 -28.46 11.03
CA THR A 8 -0.14 -28.90 9.61
C THR A 8 -0.27 -30.42 9.41
N SER A 9 -0.51 -31.19 10.43
CA SER A 9 -0.38 -32.66 10.35
C SER A 9 -1.67 -33.47 10.21
N SER A 10 -2.76 -32.95 9.57
CA SER A 10 -3.91 -33.82 9.29
C SER A 10 -4.71 -33.61 8.00
N GLU A 11 -4.32 -32.69 7.11
CA GLU A 11 -4.92 -32.60 5.77
C GLU A 11 -3.82 -32.56 4.70
N GLY A 12 -3.93 -33.42 3.67
CA GLY A 12 -2.92 -33.56 2.61
C GLY A 12 -2.44 -32.21 2.03
N ALA A 13 -1.18 -32.15 1.59
CA ALA A 13 -0.50 -30.94 1.10
C ALA A 13 -1.42 -30.10 0.19
N VAL A 14 -1.49 -28.80 0.49
CA VAL A 14 -2.28 -27.86 -0.33
C VAL A 14 -1.60 -27.71 -1.68
N ARG A 15 -2.36 -27.94 -2.76
CA ARG A 15 -1.88 -27.92 -4.15
C ARG A 15 -2.79 -27.08 -5.02
N GLY A 16 -2.24 -26.51 -6.07
CA GLY A 16 -3.01 -25.82 -7.09
C GLY A 16 -2.48 -24.44 -7.41
N ARG A 17 -3.34 -23.62 -8.01
CA ARG A 17 -3.04 -22.23 -8.37
C ARG A 17 -3.80 -21.26 -7.45
N LEU A 18 -3.17 -20.17 -7.10
CA LEU A 18 -3.74 -19.03 -6.43
C LEU A 18 -3.42 -17.77 -7.23
N LYS A 19 -4.44 -17.08 -7.72
CA LYS A 19 -4.27 -15.83 -8.46
C LYS A 19 -4.87 -14.66 -7.68
N ILE A 20 -4.04 -13.66 -7.37
CA ILE A 20 -4.45 -12.49 -6.57
C ILE A 20 -4.17 -11.22 -7.36
N GLN A 21 -5.15 -10.33 -7.44
CA GLN A 21 -4.98 -8.98 -7.98
C GLN A 21 -4.65 -8.00 -6.84
N VAL A 22 -3.63 -7.16 -7.04
CA VAL A 22 -3.14 -6.26 -6.00
C VAL A 22 -2.79 -4.89 -6.57
N PRO A 23 -2.95 -3.79 -5.80
CA PRO A 23 -2.38 -2.52 -6.20
C PRO A 23 -0.86 -2.52 -6.03
N GLY A 24 -0.17 -1.71 -6.83
CA GLY A 24 1.29 -1.59 -6.78
C GLY A 24 1.82 -1.27 -5.38
N ALA A 25 1.09 -0.48 -4.62
CA ALA A 25 1.44 -0.10 -3.25
C ALA A 25 1.61 -1.30 -2.30
N VAL A 26 0.78 -2.33 -2.45
CA VAL A 26 0.84 -3.52 -1.59
C VAL A 26 2.04 -4.42 -1.95
N MET A 27 2.47 -4.37 -3.21
CA MET A 27 3.63 -5.14 -3.68
C MET A 27 4.98 -4.61 -3.20
N GLU A 28 5.01 -3.39 -2.69
CA GLU A 28 6.29 -2.80 -2.30
C GLU A 28 6.86 -3.42 -1.01
N ASP A 29 6.04 -3.53 0.01
CA ASP A 29 6.50 -3.92 1.35
C ASP A 29 5.52 -4.81 2.14
N ILE A 30 4.24 -4.80 1.78
CA ILE A 30 3.21 -5.54 2.53
C ILE A 30 3.14 -7.00 2.12
N LEU A 31 3.01 -7.25 0.82
CA LEU A 31 2.77 -8.61 0.32
C LEU A 31 4.03 -9.48 0.22
N PRO A 32 5.23 -8.97 -0.12
CA PRO A 32 6.41 -9.82 -0.27
C PRO A 32 6.77 -10.66 0.96
N PRO A 33 6.80 -10.15 2.21
CA PRO A 33 7.09 -10.99 3.38
C PRO A 33 6.02 -12.05 3.64
N ILE A 34 4.74 -11.77 3.31
CA ILE A 34 3.65 -12.74 3.41
C ILE A 34 3.83 -13.85 2.37
N LEU A 35 4.17 -13.47 1.12
CA LEU A 35 4.40 -14.44 0.04
C LEU A 35 5.63 -15.31 0.29
N ASP A 36 6.72 -14.77 0.81
CA ASP A 36 7.92 -15.54 1.16
C ASP A 36 7.58 -16.64 2.17
N GLY A 37 6.90 -16.28 3.25
CA GLY A 37 6.48 -17.25 4.26
C GLY A 37 5.47 -18.27 3.72
N PHE A 38 4.48 -17.81 2.95
CA PHE A 38 3.46 -18.68 2.36
C PHE A 38 4.05 -19.68 1.37
N ALA A 39 4.95 -19.24 0.49
CA ALA A 39 5.59 -20.11 -0.49
C ALA A 39 6.44 -21.22 0.16
N ARG A 40 7.10 -20.91 1.28
CA ARG A 40 7.83 -21.92 2.08
C ARG A 40 6.90 -22.91 2.77
N ALA A 41 5.76 -22.44 3.29
CA ALA A 41 4.78 -23.29 3.96
C ALA A 41 3.98 -24.18 2.99
N HIS A 42 3.77 -23.70 1.74
CA HIS A 42 2.95 -24.35 0.73
C HIS A 42 3.66 -24.46 -0.63
N PRO A 43 4.76 -25.23 -0.74
CA PRO A 43 5.61 -25.27 -1.94
C PRO A 43 4.93 -25.83 -3.19
N GLU A 44 3.77 -26.52 -3.04
CA GLU A 44 3.00 -27.08 -4.15
C GLU A 44 1.89 -26.12 -4.65
N VAL A 45 1.78 -24.91 -4.07
CA VAL A 45 0.87 -23.87 -4.54
C VAL A 45 1.61 -22.94 -5.50
N ARG A 46 1.09 -22.78 -6.72
CA ARG A 46 1.55 -21.76 -7.66
C ARG A 46 0.83 -20.45 -7.41
N VAL A 47 1.55 -19.42 -7.00
CA VAL A 47 0.99 -18.10 -6.78
C VAL A 47 1.25 -17.22 -8.01
N GLU A 48 0.19 -16.60 -8.52
CA GLU A 48 0.23 -15.61 -9.59
C GLU A 48 -0.30 -14.27 -9.04
N ILE A 49 0.50 -13.22 -9.14
CA ILE A 49 0.13 -11.88 -8.70
C ILE A 49 -0.09 -11.00 -9.94
N LEU A 50 -1.29 -10.46 -10.05
CA LEU A 50 -1.63 -9.45 -11.05
C LEU A 50 -1.57 -8.08 -10.39
N VAL A 51 -0.57 -7.27 -10.75
CA VAL A 51 -0.47 -5.89 -10.26
C VAL A 51 -1.31 -5.00 -11.18
N ASP A 52 -2.38 -4.43 -10.62
CA ASP A 52 -3.27 -3.52 -11.35
C ASP A 52 -3.92 -2.53 -10.36
N ASP A 53 -3.63 -1.24 -10.57
CA ASP A 53 -4.20 -0.14 -9.77
C ASP A 53 -5.62 0.27 -10.24
N ARG A 54 -6.14 -0.36 -11.30
CA ARG A 54 -7.50 -0.10 -11.77
C ARG A 54 -8.51 -0.88 -10.95
N PHE A 55 -9.65 -0.28 -10.71
CA PHE A 55 -10.82 -0.95 -10.11
C PHE A 55 -11.50 -1.87 -11.13
N THR A 56 -10.82 -2.95 -11.50
CA THR A 56 -11.39 -3.95 -12.40
C THR A 56 -12.09 -5.04 -11.60
N ASP A 57 -13.19 -5.56 -12.16
CA ASP A 57 -13.89 -6.70 -11.59
C ASP A 57 -12.95 -7.90 -11.47
N MET A 58 -12.71 -8.35 -10.24
CA MET A 58 -11.87 -9.50 -9.92
C MET A 58 -12.32 -10.78 -10.64
N ILE A 59 -13.64 -10.95 -10.77
CA ILE A 59 -14.23 -12.13 -11.42
C ILE A 59 -13.90 -12.10 -12.91
N ALA A 60 -13.99 -10.94 -13.55
CA ALA A 60 -13.67 -10.76 -14.97
C ALA A 60 -12.18 -11.04 -15.28
N THR A 61 -11.27 -10.81 -14.32
CA THR A 61 -9.83 -11.10 -14.45
C THR A 61 -9.45 -12.54 -14.12
N GLY A 62 -10.41 -13.34 -13.66
CA GLY A 62 -10.18 -14.73 -13.24
C GLY A 62 -9.26 -14.84 -12.02
N CYS A 63 -9.27 -13.85 -11.14
CA CYS A 63 -8.56 -13.85 -9.87
C CYS A 63 -9.42 -14.52 -8.78
N ASP A 64 -8.75 -15.26 -7.88
CA ASP A 64 -9.38 -15.91 -6.74
C ASP A 64 -9.67 -14.91 -5.61
N ALA A 65 -8.81 -13.87 -5.51
CA ALA A 65 -8.92 -12.80 -4.52
C ALA A 65 -8.31 -11.49 -5.07
N GLY A 66 -8.63 -10.38 -4.41
CA GLY A 66 -8.01 -9.07 -4.66
C GLY A 66 -7.60 -8.39 -3.36
N ILE A 67 -6.60 -7.53 -3.41
CA ILE A 67 -6.25 -6.67 -2.28
C ILE A 67 -6.61 -5.23 -2.66
N ARG A 68 -7.24 -4.49 -1.73
CA ARG A 68 -7.70 -3.12 -1.92
C ARG A 68 -7.64 -2.34 -0.62
N TYR A 69 -7.71 -1.01 -0.75
CA TYR A 69 -7.88 -0.07 0.36
C TYR A 69 -9.32 0.45 0.37
N GLY A 70 -9.94 0.48 1.55
CA GLY A 70 -11.13 1.27 1.89
C GLY A 70 -12.33 1.21 0.95
N GLU A 71 -12.61 0.10 0.26
CA GLU A 71 -13.72 -0.01 -0.67
C GLU A 71 -15.02 -0.50 -0.02
N HIS A 72 -16.16 -0.06 -0.59
CA HIS A 72 -17.44 -0.65 -0.27
C HIS A 72 -17.50 -2.09 -0.79
N LEU A 73 -17.83 -3.02 0.09
CA LEU A 73 -18.04 -4.43 -0.25
C LEU A 73 -19.23 -4.58 -1.19
N ALA A 74 -19.02 -5.23 -2.32
CA ALA A 74 -20.11 -5.75 -3.12
C ALA A 74 -20.81 -6.87 -2.34
N GLN A 75 -22.12 -7.07 -2.60
CA GLN A 75 -22.85 -8.22 -2.05
C GLN A 75 -22.09 -9.52 -2.36
N ASP A 76 -21.99 -10.43 -1.40
CA ASP A 76 -21.28 -11.72 -1.52
C ASP A 76 -19.74 -11.67 -1.47
N MET A 77 -19.15 -10.54 -1.10
CA MET A 77 -17.69 -10.43 -0.87
C MET A 77 -17.38 -10.40 0.63
N ILE A 78 -16.28 -11.05 0.98
CA ILE A 78 -15.69 -11.01 2.33
C ILE A 78 -14.43 -10.17 2.26
N ALA A 79 -14.23 -9.26 3.22
CA ALA A 79 -13.00 -8.53 3.42
C ALA A 79 -12.29 -9.03 4.68
N THR A 80 -11.01 -9.36 4.53
CA THR A 80 -10.15 -9.75 5.65
C THR A 80 -8.94 -8.82 5.67
N PRO A 81 -8.62 -8.15 6.79
CA PRO A 81 -7.46 -7.28 6.87
C PRO A 81 -6.16 -8.03 6.55
N ILE A 82 -5.29 -7.43 5.73
CA ILE A 82 -3.98 -7.97 5.37
C ILE A 82 -2.89 -6.91 5.59
N GLY A 83 -1.73 -7.31 6.14
CA GLY A 83 -0.66 -6.36 6.44
C GLY A 83 -0.94 -5.45 7.65
N PRO A 84 -0.40 -4.22 7.68
CA PRO A 84 -0.53 -3.30 8.78
C PRO A 84 -1.99 -2.87 8.99
N ALA A 85 -2.36 -2.62 10.25
CA ALA A 85 -3.71 -2.17 10.57
C ALA A 85 -3.98 -0.73 10.11
N ARG A 86 -2.93 0.09 10.16
CA ARG A 86 -2.97 1.49 9.73
C ARG A 86 -1.74 1.81 8.90
N GLN A 87 -1.89 2.72 7.98
CA GLN A 87 -0.82 3.33 7.19
C GLN A 87 -0.97 4.85 7.26
N ARG A 88 0.08 5.56 6.88
CA ARG A 88 0.10 7.01 6.86
C ARG A 88 0.61 7.52 5.53
N PHE A 89 0.00 8.58 5.05
CA PHE A 89 0.54 9.38 3.96
C PHE A 89 1.53 10.39 4.50
N ALA A 90 2.51 10.81 3.70
CA ALA A 90 3.43 11.86 4.08
C ALA A 90 3.72 12.77 2.89
N ILE A 91 3.90 14.05 3.19
CA ILE A 91 4.41 15.04 2.25
C ILE A 91 5.85 15.33 2.63
N ALA A 92 6.74 15.38 1.65
CA ALA A 92 8.15 15.59 1.90
C ALA A 92 8.83 16.33 0.75
N ALA A 93 9.99 16.90 1.04
CA ALA A 93 10.89 17.46 0.04
C ALA A 93 12.35 17.39 0.49
N ALA A 94 13.28 17.59 -0.44
CA ALA A 94 14.70 17.74 -0.11
C ALA A 94 14.95 19.00 0.75
N PRO A 95 15.88 18.95 1.73
CA PRO A 95 16.23 20.10 2.55
C PRO A 95 16.63 21.33 1.70
N GLU A 96 17.35 21.11 0.61
CA GLU A 96 17.78 22.16 -0.30
C GLU A 96 16.60 22.84 -1.01
N TYR A 97 15.56 22.07 -1.38
CA TYR A 97 14.34 22.63 -1.93
C TYR A 97 13.63 23.52 -0.90
N LEU A 98 13.47 23.04 0.33
CA LEU A 98 12.82 23.78 1.40
C LEU A 98 13.59 25.06 1.78
N ALA A 99 14.93 25.02 1.79
CA ALA A 99 15.76 26.19 2.02
C ALA A 99 15.56 27.28 0.96
N ARG A 100 15.30 26.89 -0.30
CA ARG A 100 15.09 27.83 -1.41
C ARG A 100 13.66 28.35 -1.52
N ARG A 101 12.65 27.50 -1.23
CA ARG A 101 11.23 27.80 -1.47
C ARG A 101 10.43 28.06 -0.20
N GLY A 102 11.01 27.82 0.96
CA GLY A 102 10.31 27.82 2.25
C GLY A 102 9.73 26.47 2.60
N THR A 103 9.39 26.30 3.88
CA THR A 103 8.73 25.09 4.39
C THR A 103 7.24 25.38 4.53
N PRO A 104 6.34 24.59 3.91
CA PRO A 104 4.90 24.77 4.09
C PRO A 104 4.52 24.50 5.56
N ILE A 105 3.75 25.39 6.16
CA ILE A 105 3.27 25.29 7.55
C ILE A 105 1.76 25.01 7.62
N HIS A 106 1.05 25.24 6.54
CA HIS A 106 -0.37 24.96 6.38
C HIS A 106 -0.60 24.20 5.06
N PRO A 107 -1.57 23.26 4.96
CA PRO A 107 -1.81 22.49 3.73
C PRO A 107 -1.99 23.33 2.48
N ARG A 108 -2.64 24.50 2.59
CA ARG A 108 -2.85 25.40 1.43
C ARG A 108 -1.56 25.94 0.83
N ASP A 109 -0.46 25.96 1.59
CA ASP A 109 0.82 26.44 1.11
C ASP A 109 1.37 25.53 -0.02
N VAL A 110 0.95 24.25 -0.07
CA VAL A 110 1.37 23.34 -1.15
C VAL A 110 0.95 23.82 -2.54
N LEU A 111 -0.06 24.71 -2.63
CA LEU A 111 -0.52 25.27 -3.90
C LEU A 111 0.50 26.24 -4.51
N ASP A 112 1.39 26.80 -3.68
CA ASP A 112 2.45 27.74 -4.09
C ASP A 112 3.82 27.04 -4.27
N HIS A 113 3.85 25.72 -4.09
CA HIS A 113 5.04 24.90 -4.27
C HIS A 113 5.05 24.13 -5.60
N ASP A 114 6.24 23.84 -6.10
CA ASP A 114 6.42 22.84 -7.15
C ASP A 114 6.11 21.45 -6.58
N CYS A 115 5.26 20.67 -7.26
CA CYS A 115 4.85 19.36 -6.77
C CYS A 115 5.13 18.27 -7.79
N ILE A 116 5.51 17.11 -7.28
CA ILE A 116 5.62 15.85 -8.05
C ILE A 116 4.39 15.03 -7.72
N ARG A 117 3.52 14.83 -8.72
CA ARG A 117 2.25 14.10 -8.55
C ARG A 117 2.34 12.70 -9.12
N LEU A 118 1.71 11.76 -8.47
CA LEU A 118 1.57 10.40 -8.96
C LEU A 118 0.24 10.22 -9.67
N ARG A 119 0.25 9.50 -10.80
CA ARG A 119 -0.94 9.20 -11.61
C ARG A 119 -1.21 7.71 -11.62
N PHE A 120 -2.40 7.31 -11.24
CA PHE A 120 -2.89 5.94 -11.36
C PHE A 120 -3.07 5.53 -12.83
N ALA A 121 -3.09 4.22 -13.09
CA ALA A 121 -3.38 3.67 -14.41
C ALA A 121 -4.80 4.03 -14.91
N SER A 122 -5.72 4.41 -14.02
CA SER A 122 -7.03 4.96 -14.35
C SER A 122 -6.98 6.36 -14.97
N GLY A 123 -5.83 7.04 -14.87
CA GLY A 123 -5.66 8.44 -15.27
C GLY A 123 -5.84 9.46 -14.14
N ALA A 124 -6.44 9.06 -13.02
CA ALA A 124 -6.60 9.93 -11.86
C ALA A 124 -5.25 10.24 -11.20
N LEU A 125 -5.09 11.45 -10.69
CA LEU A 125 -3.96 11.81 -9.82
C LEU A 125 -4.22 11.31 -8.39
N THR A 126 -3.15 10.98 -7.66
CA THR A 126 -3.26 10.72 -6.21
C THR A 126 -3.79 11.96 -5.52
N GLU A 127 -4.82 11.80 -4.70
CA GLU A 127 -5.38 12.91 -3.93
C GLU A 127 -4.45 13.31 -2.79
N TRP A 128 -4.33 14.60 -2.52
CA TRP A 128 -3.64 15.12 -1.35
C TRP A 128 -4.69 15.57 -0.34
N GLU A 129 -5.03 14.65 0.56
CA GLU A 129 -5.97 14.90 1.65
C GLU A 129 -5.19 15.17 2.94
N PHE A 130 -5.60 16.20 3.64
CA PHE A 130 -5.06 16.62 4.92
C PHE A 130 -6.20 16.67 5.93
N GLU A 131 -5.94 16.25 7.15
CA GLU A 131 -6.92 16.29 8.23
C GLU A 131 -6.25 16.71 9.54
N LYS A 132 -6.84 17.67 10.22
CA LYS A 132 -6.43 18.09 11.56
C LYS A 132 -7.63 18.59 12.33
N GLU A 133 -7.86 18.07 13.55
CA GLU A 133 -8.92 18.51 14.46
C GLU A 133 -10.32 18.53 13.82
N GLY A 134 -10.58 17.63 12.87
CA GLY A 134 -11.86 17.53 12.15
C GLY A 134 -11.98 18.44 10.92
N GLU A 135 -10.99 19.29 10.64
CA GLU A 135 -10.89 20.00 9.37
C GLU A 135 -10.28 19.08 8.31
N ILE A 136 -10.98 18.85 7.20
CA ILE A 136 -10.51 18.05 6.07
C ILE A 136 -10.30 18.98 4.87
N LEU A 137 -9.09 18.95 4.31
CA LEU A 137 -8.72 19.70 3.12
C LEU A 137 -8.26 18.74 2.02
N ARG A 138 -8.94 18.77 0.87
CA ARG A 138 -8.55 18.08 -0.35
C ARG A 138 -7.98 19.08 -1.32
N LEU A 139 -6.70 18.91 -1.64
CA LEU A 139 -5.98 19.87 -2.47
C LEU A 139 -5.47 19.20 -3.73
N ASP A 140 -5.49 19.95 -4.82
CA ASP A 140 -5.00 19.55 -6.13
C ASP A 140 -3.88 20.51 -6.59
N PRO A 141 -2.67 20.42 -5.99
CA PRO A 141 -1.58 21.32 -6.33
C PRO A 141 -1.14 21.10 -7.77
N ALA A 142 -0.75 22.20 -8.42
CA ALA A 142 -0.18 22.16 -9.75
C ALA A 142 1.10 21.30 -9.76
N ALA A 143 1.27 20.46 -10.77
CA ALA A 143 2.42 19.59 -10.87
C ALA A 143 3.29 19.94 -12.09
N GLN A 144 4.55 20.23 -11.85
CA GLN A 144 5.54 20.31 -12.91
C GLN A 144 5.88 18.91 -13.45
N LEU A 145 5.87 17.91 -12.56
CA LEU A 145 6.19 16.52 -12.88
C LEU A 145 5.02 15.60 -12.48
N ILE A 146 4.52 14.86 -13.46
CA ILE A 146 3.49 13.83 -13.24
C ILE A 146 4.07 12.49 -13.65
N ILE A 147 4.12 11.54 -12.72
CA ILE A 147 4.74 10.23 -12.91
C ILE A 147 3.68 9.16 -12.63
N ALA A 148 3.64 8.11 -13.45
CA ALA A 148 2.76 6.97 -13.18
C ALA A 148 3.12 6.34 -11.81
N THR A 149 2.13 5.85 -11.06
CA THR A 149 2.33 5.18 -9.76
C THR A 149 3.35 4.06 -9.82
N ALA A 150 3.43 3.32 -10.93
CA ALA A 150 4.47 2.31 -11.16
C ALA A 150 5.91 2.87 -11.16
N GLY A 151 6.07 4.17 -11.39
CA GLY A 151 7.35 4.88 -11.38
C GLY A 151 7.65 5.63 -10.08
N TRP A 152 6.97 5.34 -8.97
CA TRP A 152 7.06 6.08 -7.72
C TRP A 152 8.51 6.25 -7.21
N ARG A 153 9.38 5.23 -7.38
CA ARG A 153 10.79 5.32 -7.00
C ARG A 153 11.55 6.40 -7.78
N ALA A 154 11.20 6.62 -9.04
CA ALA A 154 11.76 7.72 -9.82
C ALA A 154 11.24 9.07 -9.33
N ALA A 155 9.96 9.15 -8.94
CA ALA A 155 9.39 10.35 -8.34
C ALA A 155 10.10 10.73 -7.02
N VAL A 156 10.40 9.75 -6.16
CA VAL A 156 11.18 9.96 -4.93
C VAL A 156 12.58 10.51 -5.24
N LYS A 157 13.27 9.92 -6.22
CA LYS A 157 14.60 10.42 -6.64
C LYS A 157 14.56 11.87 -7.15
N LEU A 158 13.49 12.24 -7.85
CA LEU A 158 13.30 13.62 -8.30
C LEU A 158 13.01 14.57 -7.12
N ALA A 159 12.27 14.13 -6.11
CA ALA A 159 12.07 14.90 -4.88
C ALA A 159 13.39 15.11 -4.13
N ILE A 160 14.22 14.06 -4.00
CA ILE A 160 15.58 14.14 -3.42
C ILE A 160 16.45 15.12 -4.21
N ALA A 161 16.34 15.13 -5.54
CA ALA A 161 17.05 16.07 -6.40
C ALA A 161 16.51 17.52 -6.34
N GLY A 162 15.52 17.79 -5.47
CA GLY A 162 15.02 19.15 -5.19
C GLY A 162 14.04 19.70 -6.22
N HIS A 163 13.32 18.84 -6.94
CA HIS A 163 12.30 19.25 -7.92
C HIS A 163 10.94 19.61 -7.31
N GLY A 164 10.73 19.41 -6.01
CA GLY A 164 9.50 19.84 -5.37
C GLY A 164 9.02 18.93 -4.23
N LEU A 165 7.82 19.19 -3.76
CA LEU A 165 7.12 18.36 -2.77
C LEU A 165 6.65 17.06 -3.43
N ILE A 166 6.76 15.95 -2.68
CA ILE A 166 6.18 14.66 -3.05
C ILE A 166 5.22 14.19 -1.96
N GLY A 167 4.06 13.66 -2.37
CA GLY A 167 3.13 12.95 -1.48
C GLY A 167 3.16 11.46 -1.78
N SER A 168 3.39 10.64 -0.75
CA SER A 168 3.44 9.18 -0.88
C SER A 168 3.17 8.48 0.46
N PHE A 169 3.13 7.15 0.46
CA PHE A 169 3.08 6.38 1.69
C PHE A 169 4.31 6.68 2.55
N ARG A 170 4.09 6.95 3.85
CA ARG A 170 5.17 7.31 4.78
C ARG A 170 6.28 6.27 4.83
N ASN A 171 5.91 4.99 4.92
CA ASN A 171 6.86 3.88 4.97
C ASN A 171 7.80 3.81 3.75
N TRP A 172 7.40 4.32 2.59
CA TRP A 172 8.28 4.40 1.41
C TRP A 172 9.28 5.55 1.48
N LEU A 173 8.92 6.60 2.21
CA LEU A 173 9.78 7.78 2.39
C LEU A 173 10.67 7.68 3.63
N GLU A 174 10.34 6.83 4.58
CA GLU A 174 11.03 6.66 5.88
C GLU A 174 12.54 6.42 5.75
N PRO A 175 13.05 5.58 4.82
CA PRO A 175 14.49 5.43 4.62
C PRO A 175 15.19 6.76 4.28
N HIS A 176 14.52 7.63 3.52
CA HIS A 176 15.03 8.93 3.11
C HIS A 176 14.91 10.01 4.21
N PHE A 177 13.96 9.83 5.15
CA PHE A 177 13.89 10.63 6.37
C PHE A 177 15.05 10.30 7.30
N THR A 178 15.34 9.01 7.46
CA THR A 178 16.45 8.54 8.29
C THR A 178 17.80 9.02 7.79
N THR A 179 18.00 9.08 6.47
CA THR A 179 19.25 9.57 5.86
C THR A 179 19.31 11.10 5.73
N GLY A 180 18.19 11.80 5.95
CA GLY A 180 18.09 13.25 5.77
C GLY A 180 18.02 13.70 4.31
N GLU A 181 17.86 12.79 3.35
CA GLU A 181 17.67 13.13 1.94
C GLU A 181 16.33 13.82 1.69
N LEU A 182 15.32 13.48 2.48
CA LEU A 182 14.01 14.13 2.50
C LEU A 182 13.65 14.56 3.93
N VAL A 183 12.91 15.64 4.05
CA VAL A 183 12.33 16.14 5.29
C VAL A 183 10.81 16.07 5.18
N PRO A 184 10.12 15.41 6.12
CA PRO A 184 8.67 15.43 6.16
C PRO A 184 8.16 16.83 6.54
N VAL A 185 7.05 17.23 5.91
CA VAL A 185 6.38 18.50 6.19
C VAL A 185 4.90 18.26 6.44
N LEU A 186 4.23 19.15 7.15
CA LEU A 186 2.79 19.04 7.47
C LEU A 186 2.40 17.73 8.17
N GLU A 187 3.29 17.17 8.99
CA GLU A 187 3.09 15.85 9.61
C GLU A 187 1.83 15.76 10.46
N ASP A 188 1.48 16.83 11.15
CA ASP A 188 0.27 16.95 11.98
C ASP A 188 -1.04 17.09 11.19
N TRP A 189 -0.94 17.26 9.86
CA TRP A 189 -2.05 17.28 8.93
C TRP A 189 -2.18 15.98 8.10
N CYS A 190 -1.23 15.06 8.21
CA CYS A 190 -1.26 13.80 7.48
C CYS A 190 -1.91 12.71 8.34
N PRO A 191 -3.20 12.36 8.10
CA PRO A 191 -3.90 11.40 8.92
C PRO A 191 -3.41 9.97 8.67
N ASP A 192 -3.65 9.13 9.67
CA ASP A 192 -3.58 7.70 9.48
C ASP A 192 -4.86 7.18 8.82
N PHE A 193 -4.72 6.22 7.93
CA PHE A 193 -5.84 5.53 7.29
C PHE A 193 -5.75 4.02 7.47
N GLU A 194 -6.85 3.31 7.21
CA GLU A 194 -6.89 1.86 7.33
C GLU A 194 -5.95 1.19 6.33
N GLY A 195 -5.28 0.14 6.79
CA GLY A 195 -4.48 -0.73 5.92
C GLY A 195 -5.33 -1.52 4.93
N PRO A 196 -4.68 -2.27 4.02
CA PRO A 196 -5.39 -2.97 2.97
C PRO A 196 -6.16 -4.19 3.48
N PHE A 197 -7.16 -4.59 2.68
CA PHE A 197 -7.98 -5.78 2.90
C PHE A 197 -7.85 -6.74 1.73
N LEU A 198 -7.86 -8.03 2.03
CA LEU A 198 -8.02 -9.11 1.07
C LEU A 198 -9.53 -9.35 0.86
N TYR A 199 -9.98 -9.18 -0.36
CA TYR A 199 -11.37 -9.38 -0.78
C TYR A 199 -11.48 -10.68 -1.58
N TYR A 200 -12.49 -11.48 -1.27
CA TYR A 200 -12.78 -12.74 -1.96
C TYR A 200 -14.25 -13.11 -1.87
N SER A 201 -14.70 -13.97 -2.79
CA SER A 201 -16.09 -14.42 -2.82
C SER A 201 -16.43 -15.30 -1.61
N SER A 202 -17.57 -15.06 -0.97
CA SER A 202 -18.10 -15.91 0.10
C SER A 202 -18.52 -17.29 -0.41
N ARG A 203 -18.82 -17.42 -1.72
CA ARG A 203 -19.36 -18.64 -2.34
C ARG A 203 -18.27 -19.59 -2.84
N LEU A 204 -17.08 -19.07 -3.16
CA LEU A 204 -16.01 -19.86 -3.76
C LEU A 204 -14.68 -19.50 -3.10
N THR A 205 -14.20 -20.39 -2.23
CA THR A 205 -12.89 -20.25 -1.59
C THR A 205 -12.09 -21.54 -1.82
N PRO A 206 -11.34 -21.64 -2.95
CA PRO A 206 -10.49 -22.78 -3.25
C PRO A 206 -9.50 -23.08 -2.11
N ARG A 207 -9.05 -24.33 -1.98
CA ARG A 207 -8.07 -24.72 -0.94
C ARG A 207 -6.83 -23.82 -0.88
N PRO A 208 -6.16 -23.45 -2.00
CA PRO A 208 -5.03 -22.54 -1.98
C PRO A 208 -5.38 -21.15 -1.41
N LEU A 209 -6.56 -20.60 -1.76
CA LEU A 209 -7.00 -19.31 -1.22
C LEU A 209 -7.30 -19.41 0.28
N ARG A 210 -7.96 -20.48 0.74
CA ARG A 210 -8.20 -20.69 2.17
C ARG A 210 -6.89 -20.73 2.95
N ALA A 211 -5.90 -21.51 2.48
CA ALA A 211 -4.60 -21.60 3.11
C ALA A 211 -3.89 -20.23 3.14
N PHE A 212 -4.02 -19.43 2.08
CA PHE A 212 -3.45 -18.08 2.05
C PHE A 212 -4.12 -17.14 3.05
N ILE A 213 -5.45 -17.16 3.16
CA ILE A 213 -6.20 -16.37 4.14
C ILE A 213 -5.74 -16.70 5.56
N ASP A 214 -5.67 -17.97 5.90
CA ASP A 214 -5.29 -18.44 7.23
C ASP A 214 -3.83 -18.07 7.54
N PHE A 215 -2.93 -18.22 6.57
CA PHE A 215 -1.53 -17.82 6.68
C PHE A 215 -1.36 -16.32 6.88
N ALA A 216 -2.02 -15.50 6.06
CA ALA A 216 -1.95 -14.04 6.15
C ALA A 216 -2.51 -13.53 7.50
N ALA A 217 -3.59 -14.13 8.00
CA ALA A 217 -4.15 -13.81 9.30
C ALA A 217 -3.18 -14.17 10.45
N ALA A 218 -2.48 -15.31 10.36
CA ALA A 218 -1.47 -15.69 11.33
C ALA A 218 -0.25 -14.74 11.29
N HIS A 219 0.25 -14.43 10.10
CA HIS A 219 1.34 -13.48 9.89
C HIS A 219 1.02 -12.10 10.50
N ARG A 220 -0.20 -11.60 10.28
CA ARG A 220 -0.65 -10.31 10.84
C ARG A 220 -0.72 -10.32 12.36
N ARG A 221 -1.13 -11.42 13.00
CA ARG A 221 -1.14 -11.56 14.47
C ARG A 221 0.29 -11.47 15.02
N MET A 222 1.22 -12.22 14.45
CA MET A 222 2.63 -12.19 14.88
C MET A 222 3.25 -10.80 14.73
N ALA A 223 2.98 -10.09 13.64
CA ALA A 223 3.49 -8.74 13.43
C ALA A 223 2.98 -7.74 14.48
N ARG A 224 1.76 -7.95 15.03
CA ARG A 224 1.20 -7.11 16.10
C ARG A 224 1.80 -7.36 17.48
N GLU A 225 2.38 -8.53 17.72
CA GLU A 225 2.97 -8.90 18.99
C GLU A 225 4.43 -8.42 19.12
N ILE A 226 5.04 -8.03 17.99
CA ILE A 226 6.45 -7.61 17.90
C ILE A 226 6.60 -6.08 17.86
N GLY A 227 5.56 -5.35 17.45
CA GLY A 227 5.56 -3.88 17.32
C GLY A 227 4.78 -3.20 18.41
#